data_12326c11322527210bbcf9e6d856da67
#
_entry.id   12326c11322527210bbcf9e6d856da67
#
_cell.length_a   1.000
_cell.length_b   1.000
_cell.length_c   1.000
_cell.angle_alpha   90.00
_cell.angle_beta   90.00
_cell.angle_gamma   90.00
#
_symmetry.space_group_name_H-M   'P 1'
#
loop_
_entity.id
_entity.type
_entity.pdbx_description
1 polymer ?
#
loop_
_entity_poly.entity_id
_entity_poly.type
_entity_poly.pdbx_seq_one_letter_code
_entity_poly.pdbx_strand_id
1 'polypeptide(L)'
;MLFSSISAVVSAFFLTSINLVAAAPTQELGGSIAVTNGELLTLSYHTTDPFSTNWIALYPASVSPTNNEKPDTGALSWKYAPNANGTVQLDVETIPPGEYLACFLAREGYKYLAKPAKVTIKAPDTPFAFIASKITLRNARVGEVYTAKIGGLINNVKGSRVTYQLVSGDTWAQINKDGIISGTPKIAKDTEITVRATSSDNSIGDLKVRIPVQKTGASLVPELRVMTFNLWLGGTQVKDSHRKQVNFIASTNADIVGMQDTSGGHPKRLADALGWYYWQPTKGNVGIISRYPIVKEYGTVGTSGGVRVALDGDNSQVHFWTMHLEWTPYGPYDFCFKNMTINQVLQREKESTRTQQITNILKAMSNPAGDSKFPSFLVGDTNAPSHLDWTEALRKKNCGYAGVPWPTSALPTEAGLIDSFRAAHPDPVTVPGTTWSPLHPLNDEGGVAGHPEPQDRIDFVYFKGNIKVLDSKALVVGNPQPFGRHRNNEWTSDHAAVLSAFKL
;
A
#
# COMPACT_ATOMS: atom_id res chain seq x y z
N MET A 1 -51.47 45.71 -65.49
CA MET A 1 -50.37 45.82 -66.44
C MET A 1 -49.31 44.86 -66.10
N LEU A 2 -49.09 43.89 -66.97
CA LEU A 2 -48.13 42.81 -66.83
C LEU A 2 -46.70 43.32 -67.05
N PHE A 3 -45.77 42.78 -66.27
CA PHE A 3 -44.42 42.61 -66.76
C PHE A 3 -43.85 41.29 -66.20
N SER A 4 -43.61 40.40 -67.17
CA SER A 4 -42.91 39.14 -67.03
C SER A 4 -41.41 39.38 -66.92
N SER A 5 -40.70 38.71 -65.99
CA SER A 5 -39.27 38.68 -66.00
C SER A 5 -38.77 37.23 -66.04
N ILE A 6 -37.99 36.98 -67.07
CA ILE A 6 -37.32 35.73 -67.43
C ILE A 6 -36.20 35.50 -66.43
N SER A 7 -36.19 34.33 -65.78
CA SER A 7 -35.04 33.88 -64.96
C SER A 7 -34.08 33.10 -65.82
N ALA A 8 -32.85 33.58 -65.93
CA ALA A 8 -31.72 32.88 -66.54
C ALA A 8 -31.07 31.97 -65.45
N VAL A 9 -31.03 30.65 -65.75
CA VAL A 9 -30.31 29.68 -64.95
C VAL A 9 -28.84 29.72 -65.35
N VAL A 10 -27.99 30.19 -64.46
CA VAL A 10 -26.53 30.08 -64.62
C VAL A 10 -26.09 28.81 -63.89
N SER A 11 -25.70 27.77 -64.61
CA SER A 11 -25.06 26.57 -64.10
C SER A 11 -23.60 26.88 -63.78
N ALA A 12 -23.27 26.99 -62.45
CA ALA A 12 -21.89 27.08 -62.03
C ALA A 12 -21.32 25.66 -61.89
N PHE A 13 -20.36 25.33 -62.77
CA PHE A 13 -19.52 24.15 -62.57
C PHE A 13 -18.52 24.40 -61.37
N PHE A 14 -18.73 23.73 -60.29
CA PHE A 14 -17.72 23.63 -59.23
C PHE A 14 -16.66 22.59 -59.64
N LEU A 15 -15.49 23.07 -60.06
CA LEU A 15 -14.27 22.24 -60.08
C LEU A 15 -13.83 21.97 -58.67
N THR A 16 -14.13 20.79 -58.17
CA THR A 16 -13.49 20.27 -56.95
C THR A 16 -12.05 19.89 -57.27
N SER A 17 -11.12 20.74 -56.87
CA SER A 17 -9.71 20.38 -56.82
C SER A 17 -9.50 19.31 -55.72
N ILE A 18 -9.26 18.07 -56.12
CA ILE A 18 -8.81 17.02 -55.25
C ILE A 18 -7.35 17.35 -54.89
N ASN A 19 -7.14 17.96 -53.75
CA ASN A 19 -5.82 18.01 -53.12
C ASN A 19 -5.45 16.58 -52.68
N LEU A 20 -4.68 15.89 -53.50
CA LEU A 20 -3.92 14.72 -53.05
C LEU A 20 -2.91 15.24 -51.99
N VAL A 21 -3.27 15.14 -50.74
CA VAL A 21 -2.28 15.20 -49.64
C VAL A 21 -1.44 13.95 -49.85
N ALA A 22 -0.24 14.11 -50.38
CA ALA A 22 0.77 13.07 -50.40
C ALA A 22 0.99 12.66 -48.96
N ALA A 23 0.67 11.42 -48.61
CA ALA A 23 1.01 10.86 -47.34
C ALA A 23 2.53 11.02 -47.12
N ALA A 24 2.93 11.74 -46.10
CA ALA A 24 4.34 11.84 -45.75
C ALA A 24 4.92 10.42 -45.68
N PRO A 25 6.14 10.19 -46.17
CA PRO A 25 6.75 8.87 -46.15
C PRO A 25 6.76 8.38 -44.69
N THR A 26 6.11 7.25 -44.42
CA THR A 26 6.16 6.58 -43.15
C THR A 26 7.62 6.19 -42.94
N GLN A 27 8.32 6.91 -42.06
CA GLN A 27 9.68 6.58 -41.69
C GLN A 27 9.64 5.14 -41.18
N GLU A 28 10.35 4.22 -41.85
CA GLU A 28 10.51 2.85 -41.34
C GLU A 28 11.21 2.94 -39.97
N LEU A 29 10.47 2.52 -38.93
CA LEU A 29 11.02 2.48 -37.57
C LEU A 29 11.95 1.30 -37.52
N GLY A 30 13.26 1.54 -37.21
CA GLY A 30 14.32 0.53 -37.19
C GLY A 30 14.22 -0.47 -36.01
N GLY A 31 13.07 -0.58 -35.40
CA GLY A 31 12.86 -1.47 -34.24
C GLY A 31 11.50 -2.19 -34.26
N SER A 32 11.34 -3.11 -33.32
CA SER A 32 10.12 -3.87 -33.09
C SER A 32 9.82 -4.02 -31.60
N ILE A 33 8.54 -4.18 -31.28
CA ILE A 33 8.06 -4.55 -29.94
C ILE A 33 6.90 -5.52 -30.10
N ALA A 34 6.90 -6.58 -29.31
CA ALA A 34 5.85 -7.59 -29.33
C ALA A 34 5.53 -8.10 -27.94
N VAL A 35 4.26 -8.42 -27.69
CA VAL A 35 3.82 -9.11 -26.49
C VAL A 35 4.24 -10.57 -26.58
N THR A 36 4.97 -11.07 -25.56
CA THR A 36 5.27 -12.48 -25.42
C THR A 36 4.26 -13.13 -24.45
N ASN A 37 3.80 -14.33 -24.76
CA ASN A 37 2.87 -15.06 -23.90
C ASN A 37 3.54 -15.46 -22.59
N GLY A 38 2.88 -15.17 -21.47
CA GLY A 38 3.36 -15.48 -20.11
C GLY A 38 2.36 -15.02 -19.05
N GLU A 39 2.62 -15.36 -17.80
CA GLU A 39 1.79 -14.91 -16.64
C GLU A 39 1.92 -13.40 -16.37
N LEU A 40 3.00 -12.79 -16.85
CA LEU A 40 3.28 -11.35 -16.74
C LEU A 40 3.22 -10.70 -18.11
N LEU A 41 2.83 -9.44 -18.17
CA LEU A 41 2.99 -8.66 -19.40
C LEU A 41 4.48 -8.55 -19.74
N THR A 42 4.96 -9.46 -20.52
CA THR A 42 6.33 -9.51 -21.00
C THR A 42 6.36 -9.01 -22.44
N LEU A 43 7.23 -8.06 -22.72
CA LEU A 43 7.40 -7.43 -24.02
C LEU A 43 8.82 -7.73 -24.53
N SER A 44 8.94 -8.41 -25.65
CA SER A 44 10.21 -8.51 -26.36
C SER A 44 10.39 -7.26 -27.24
N TYR A 45 11.62 -6.79 -27.35
CA TYR A 45 11.94 -5.63 -28.17
C TYR A 45 13.24 -5.78 -28.93
N HIS A 46 13.34 -5.07 -30.05
CA HIS A 46 14.53 -4.86 -30.83
C HIS A 46 14.64 -3.40 -31.24
N THR A 47 15.87 -2.85 -31.31
CA THR A 47 16.16 -1.53 -31.87
C THR A 47 17.54 -1.48 -32.50
N THR A 48 17.68 -0.71 -33.56
CA THR A 48 18.95 -0.35 -34.18
C THR A 48 19.64 0.86 -33.51
N ASP A 49 18.93 1.54 -32.58
CA ASP A 49 19.43 2.70 -31.81
C ASP A 49 19.39 2.41 -30.30
N PRO A 50 20.26 1.50 -29.77
CA PRO A 50 20.29 1.21 -28.35
C PRO A 50 20.82 2.40 -27.55
N PHE A 51 20.18 2.72 -26.44
CA PHE A 51 20.57 3.82 -25.56
C PHE A 51 20.11 3.55 -24.12
N SER A 52 20.91 3.94 -23.14
CA SER A 52 20.68 3.63 -21.72
C SER A 52 19.30 4.07 -21.18
N THR A 53 18.73 5.14 -21.73
CA THR A 53 17.44 5.70 -21.33
C THR A 53 16.34 5.48 -22.37
N ASN A 54 16.48 4.53 -23.29
CA ASN A 54 15.35 4.02 -24.06
C ASN A 54 14.42 3.28 -23.12
N TRP A 55 13.10 3.41 -23.34
CA TRP A 55 12.13 2.88 -22.40
C TRP A 55 10.86 2.35 -23.09
N ILE A 56 10.21 1.40 -22.44
CA ILE A 56 8.94 0.85 -22.88
C ILE A 56 7.89 1.26 -21.86
N ALA A 57 6.77 1.81 -22.33
CA ALA A 57 5.69 2.30 -21.51
C ALA A 57 4.32 1.83 -22.00
N LEU A 58 3.40 1.60 -21.07
CA LEU A 58 2.02 1.21 -21.34
C LEU A 58 1.09 2.42 -21.18
N TYR A 59 0.25 2.66 -22.18
CA TYR A 59 -0.76 3.71 -22.20
C TYR A 59 -2.13 3.15 -22.54
N PRO A 60 -3.24 3.78 -22.11
CA PRO A 60 -4.56 3.47 -22.64
C PRO A 60 -4.57 3.62 -24.16
N ALA A 61 -5.26 2.74 -24.87
CA ALA A 61 -5.30 2.76 -26.34
C ALA A 61 -5.85 4.09 -26.91
N SER A 62 -6.65 4.81 -26.12
CA SER A 62 -7.23 6.12 -26.48
C SER A 62 -6.29 7.32 -26.26
N VAL A 63 -5.16 7.15 -25.56
CA VAL A 63 -4.29 8.25 -25.07
C VAL A 63 -2.81 7.95 -25.29
N SER A 64 -2.46 7.17 -26.30
CA SER A 64 -1.06 6.86 -26.61
C SER A 64 -0.29 8.10 -27.06
N PRO A 65 1.02 8.19 -26.76
CA PRO A 65 1.86 9.28 -27.26
C PRO A 65 1.74 9.39 -28.78
N THR A 66 1.62 10.60 -29.27
CA THR A 66 1.92 10.89 -30.67
C THR A 66 3.44 11.01 -30.81
N ASN A 67 3.98 10.72 -32.00
CA ASN A 67 5.43 10.71 -32.20
C ASN A 67 6.04 12.07 -31.81
N ASN A 68 6.94 12.08 -30.85
CA ASN A 68 7.63 13.23 -30.22
C ASN A 68 6.78 14.13 -29.29
N GLU A 69 5.54 13.80 -29.00
CA GLU A 69 4.70 14.59 -28.08
C GLU A 69 4.41 13.85 -26.79
N LYS A 70 4.53 14.55 -25.68
CA LYS A 70 4.14 14.02 -24.36
C LYS A 70 2.62 13.91 -24.30
N PRO A 71 2.05 12.74 -23.95
CA PRO A 71 0.61 12.62 -23.74
C PRO A 71 0.17 13.34 -22.46
N ASP A 72 -1.09 13.79 -22.43
CA ASP A 72 -1.69 14.47 -21.28
C ASP A 72 -1.73 13.58 -20.02
N THR A 73 -1.76 12.25 -20.21
CA THR A 73 -1.72 11.28 -19.13
C THR A 73 -0.35 10.61 -19.07
N GLY A 74 0.16 10.39 -17.85
CA GLY A 74 1.40 9.64 -17.62
C GLY A 74 1.28 8.17 -18.06
N ALA A 75 2.43 7.52 -18.27
CA ALA A 75 2.49 6.08 -18.47
C ALA A 75 1.90 5.33 -17.25
N LEU A 76 1.09 4.31 -17.51
CA LEU A 76 0.48 3.47 -16.47
C LEU A 76 1.50 2.51 -15.82
N SER A 77 2.45 2.05 -16.64
CA SER A 77 3.59 1.23 -16.22
C SER A 77 4.71 1.42 -17.22
N TRP A 78 5.98 1.39 -16.79
CA TRP A 78 7.11 1.57 -17.68
C TRP A 78 8.40 0.97 -17.13
N LYS A 79 9.35 0.65 -18.02
CA LYS A 79 10.73 0.26 -17.68
C LYS A 79 11.72 0.69 -18.74
N TYR A 80 12.99 0.88 -18.36
CA TYR A 80 14.07 1.08 -19.31
C TYR A 80 14.35 -0.18 -20.14
N ALA A 81 14.70 0.03 -21.40
CA ALA A 81 15.02 -0.98 -22.43
C ALA A 81 16.29 -0.58 -23.17
N PRO A 82 17.46 -0.64 -22.48
CA PRO A 82 18.71 0.01 -22.95
C PRO A 82 19.42 -0.73 -24.10
N ASN A 83 19.14 -2.01 -24.26
CA ASN A 83 19.90 -2.89 -25.18
C ASN A 83 19.33 -2.88 -26.60
N ALA A 84 20.10 -3.38 -27.56
CA ALA A 84 19.63 -3.56 -28.94
C ALA A 84 18.49 -4.60 -29.03
N ASN A 85 18.48 -5.61 -28.15
CA ASN A 85 17.45 -6.63 -28.00
C ASN A 85 17.24 -6.95 -26.53
N GLY A 86 16.02 -7.34 -26.18
CA GLY A 86 15.75 -7.75 -24.81
C GLY A 86 14.28 -8.03 -24.55
N THR A 87 14.00 -8.28 -23.30
CA THR A 87 12.63 -8.38 -22.77
C THR A 87 12.48 -7.45 -21.58
N VAL A 88 11.30 -6.83 -21.45
CA VAL A 88 10.89 -6.13 -20.23
C VAL A 88 9.58 -6.72 -19.73
N GLN A 89 9.43 -6.74 -18.41
CA GLN A 89 8.17 -7.10 -17.76
C GLN A 89 7.57 -5.85 -17.16
N LEU A 90 6.37 -5.48 -17.57
CA LEU A 90 5.62 -4.37 -17.01
C LEU A 90 4.65 -4.90 -15.94
N ASP A 91 4.61 -4.19 -14.82
CA ASP A 91 3.58 -4.44 -13.81
C ASP A 91 2.25 -3.87 -14.31
N VAL A 92 1.25 -4.74 -14.39
CA VAL A 92 -0.11 -4.40 -14.85
C VAL A 92 -1.18 -4.80 -13.84
N GLU A 93 -0.80 -5.23 -12.66
CA GLU A 93 -1.72 -5.78 -11.67
C GLU A 93 -2.78 -4.76 -11.22
N THR A 94 -2.40 -3.48 -11.18
CA THR A 94 -3.30 -2.39 -10.79
C THR A 94 -3.99 -1.71 -11.97
N ILE A 95 -3.68 -2.15 -13.20
CA ILE A 95 -4.24 -1.57 -14.40
C ILE A 95 -5.57 -2.27 -14.73
N PRO A 96 -6.67 -1.52 -14.92
CA PRO A 96 -7.96 -2.12 -15.21
C PRO A 96 -7.92 -3.02 -16.46
N PRO A 97 -8.77 -4.03 -16.56
CA PRO A 97 -8.98 -4.77 -17.81
C PRO A 97 -9.36 -3.82 -18.95
N GLY A 98 -8.77 -4.03 -20.12
CA GLY A 98 -9.02 -3.14 -21.28
C GLY A 98 -7.97 -3.28 -22.37
N GLU A 99 -8.07 -2.39 -23.36
CA GLU A 99 -7.14 -2.29 -24.47
C GLU A 99 -6.12 -1.18 -24.23
N TYR A 100 -4.85 -1.51 -24.46
CA TYR A 100 -3.70 -0.66 -24.21
C TYR A 100 -2.73 -0.69 -25.37
N LEU A 101 -1.77 0.23 -25.38
CA LEU A 101 -0.64 0.26 -26.30
C LEU A 101 0.67 0.25 -25.53
N ALA A 102 1.55 -0.68 -25.83
CA ALA A 102 2.93 -0.69 -25.40
C ALA A 102 3.78 0.10 -26.42
N CYS A 103 4.38 1.18 -25.95
CA CYS A 103 5.17 2.10 -26.77
C CYS A 103 6.65 1.96 -26.42
N PHE A 104 7.50 1.69 -27.41
CA PHE A 104 8.95 1.70 -27.26
C PHE A 104 9.48 3.06 -27.67
N LEU A 105 10.09 3.80 -26.75
CA LEU A 105 10.37 5.22 -26.83
C LEU A 105 11.86 5.51 -26.61
N ALA A 106 12.38 6.55 -27.29
CA ALA A 106 13.80 6.89 -27.28
C ALA A 106 14.14 7.90 -26.17
N ARG A 107 15.20 7.62 -25.40
CA ARG A 107 16.00 8.60 -24.61
C ARG A 107 15.18 9.46 -23.67
N GLU A 108 14.28 8.83 -22.88
CA GLU A 108 13.32 9.52 -21.98
C GLU A 108 12.34 10.48 -22.69
N GLY A 109 12.39 10.51 -24.02
CA GLY A 109 11.46 11.25 -24.88
C GLY A 109 10.32 10.39 -25.40
N TYR A 110 9.52 10.96 -26.31
CA TYR A 110 8.32 10.34 -26.87
C TYR A 110 8.47 9.94 -28.35
N LYS A 111 9.70 9.95 -28.88
CA LYS A 111 9.98 9.45 -30.22
C LYS A 111 9.88 7.92 -30.24
N TYR A 112 9.06 7.39 -31.15
CA TYR A 112 8.93 5.95 -31.32
C TYR A 112 10.22 5.32 -31.89
N LEU A 113 10.64 4.22 -31.26
CA LEU A 113 11.66 3.30 -31.80
C LEU A 113 11.02 2.13 -32.55
N ALA A 114 9.76 1.81 -32.24
CA ALA A 114 8.99 0.76 -32.89
C ALA A 114 7.51 1.16 -33.01
N LYS A 115 6.77 0.52 -33.92
CA LYS A 115 5.31 0.63 -33.97
C LYS A 115 4.73 0.11 -32.66
N PRO A 116 3.84 0.86 -31.97
CA PRO A 116 3.25 0.41 -30.73
C PRO A 116 2.55 -0.95 -30.85
N ALA A 117 2.76 -1.82 -29.86
CA ALA A 117 2.11 -3.11 -29.77
C ALA A 117 0.78 -3.01 -29.01
N LYS A 118 -0.26 -3.64 -29.54
CA LYS A 118 -1.54 -3.76 -28.81
C LYS A 118 -1.40 -4.73 -27.65
N VAL A 119 -1.92 -4.34 -26.51
CA VAL A 119 -1.94 -5.12 -25.26
C VAL A 119 -3.37 -5.20 -24.77
N THR A 120 -3.90 -6.40 -24.65
CA THR A 120 -5.20 -6.64 -23.99
C THR A 120 -4.94 -7.14 -22.59
N ILE A 121 -5.29 -6.36 -21.58
CA ILE A 121 -5.30 -6.81 -20.17
C ILE A 121 -6.67 -7.44 -19.93
N LYS A 122 -6.66 -8.77 -19.70
CA LYS A 122 -7.88 -9.51 -19.36
C LYS A 122 -8.25 -9.32 -17.91
N ALA A 123 -9.54 -9.31 -17.61
CA ALA A 123 -10.01 -9.41 -16.24
C ALA A 123 -9.47 -10.72 -15.62
N PRO A 124 -8.96 -10.68 -14.37
CA PRO A 124 -8.61 -11.91 -13.68
C PRO A 124 -9.83 -12.83 -13.61
N ASP A 125 -9.60 -14.11 -13.80
CA ASP A 125 -10.66 -15.14 -13.70
C ASP A 125 -10.94 -15.49 -12.22
N THR A 126 -11.24 -14.44 -11.44
CA THR A 126 -11.58 -14.55 -10.03
C THR A 126 -13.10 -14.51 -9.89
N PRO A 127 -13.68 -15.45 -9.14
CA PRO A 127 -15.13 -15.49 -8.98
C PRO A 127 -15.64 -14.24 -8.24
N PHE A 128 -16.89 -13.86 -8.55
CA PHE A 128 -17.60 -12.86 -7.78
C PHE A 128 -17.74 -13.37 -6.34
N ALA A 129 -17.12 -12.70 -5.37
CA ALA A 129 -17.12 -13.08 -3.97
C ALA A 129 -16.71 -11.90 -3.08
N PHE A 130 -17.01 -11.96 -1.80
CA PHE A 130 -16.33 -11.10 -0.84
C PHE A 130 -14.84 -11.50 -0.71
N ILE A 131 -13.97 -10.50 -0.58
CA ILE A 131 -12.51 -10.69 -0.38
C ILE A 131 -12.23 -11.47 0.91
N ALA A 132 -13.04 -11.22 1.95
CA ALA A 132 -13.00 -11.94 3.21
C ALA A 132 -14.32 -12.67 3.44
N SER A 133 -14.31 -13.83 4.08
CA SER A 133 -15.53 -14.57 4.47
C SER A 133 -16.14 -14.04 5.78
N LYS A 134 -15.35 -13.35 6.59
CA LYS A 134 -15.74 -12.76 7.88
C LYS A 134 -15.00 -11.45 8.11
N ILE A 135 -15.70 -10.47 8.68
CA ILE A 135 -15.12 -9.18 9.10
C ILE A 135 -15.69 -8.73 10.44
N THR A 136 -14.87 -8.09 11.26
CA THR A 136 -15.32 -7.30 12.40
C THR A 136 -15.30 -5.83 12.02
N LEU A 137 -16.42 -5.15 12.12
CA LEU A 137 -16.53 -3.71 11.87
C LEU A 137 -16.23 -2.90 13.13
N ARG A 138 -16.21 -1.57 13.01
CA ARG A 138 -16.04 -0.69 14.16
C ARG A 138 -17.12 -0.93 15.22
N ASN A 139 -16.80 -0.62 16.45
CA ASN A 139 -17.74 -0.79 17.57
C ASN A 139 -18.96 0.11 17.41
N ALA A 140 -20.10 -0.38 17.87
CA ALA A 140 -21.33 0.37 18.10
C ALA A 140 -21.56 0.58 19.59
N ARG A 141 -22.47 1.49 19.97
CA ARG A 141 -22.92 1.70 21.34
C ARG A 141 -24.44 1.76 21.42
N VAL A 142 -25.03 1.15 22.43
CA VAL A 142 -26.49 1.13 22.65
C VAL A 142 -27.08 2.53 22.64
N GLY A 143 -28.13 2.73 21.84
CA GLY A 143 -28.86 4.00 21.69
C GLY A 143 -28.22 4.99 20.71
N GLU A 144 -27.06 4.69 20.12
CA GLU A 144 -26.39 5.57 19.16
C GLU A 144 -26.57 5.10 17.72
N VAL A 145 -26.63 6.08 16.80
CA VAL A 145 -26.71 5.79 15.37
C VAL A 145 -25.37 5.21 14.89
N TYR A 146 -25.47 4.08 14.22
CA TYR A 146 -24.34 3.36 13.66
C TYR A 146 -24.37 3.37 12.14
N THR A 147 -23.23 3.51 11.50
CA THR A 147 -23.05 3.30 10.05
C THR A 147 -21.70 2.68 9.76
N ALA A 148 -21.63 1.75 8.81
CA ALA A 148 -20.39 1.19 8.29
C ALA A 148 -20.54 0.80 6.83
N LYS A 149 -19.46 0.87 6.05
CA LYS A 149 -19.45 0.50 4.63
C LYS A 149 -18.75 -0.84 4.45
N ILE A 150 -19.34 -1.72 3.64
CA ILE A 150 -18.74 -3.01 3.26
C ILE A 150 -18.73 -3.22 1.75
N GLY A 151 -19.26 -2.28 0.97
CA GLY A 151 -19.39 -2.41 -0.48
C GLY A 151 -18.04 -2.59 -1.21
N GLY A 152 -16.96 -2.07 -0.66
CA GLY A 152 -15.61 -2.23 -1.22
C GLY A 152 -14.98 -3.61 -1.00
N LEU A 153 -15.54 -4.43 -0.10
CA LEU A 153 -15.04 -5.78 0.19
C LEU A 153 -15.43 -6.81 -0.88
N ILE A 154 -16.19 -6.43 -1.89
CA ILE A 154 -16.58 -7.36 -2.94
C ILE A 154 -15.55 -7.39 -4.07
N ASN A 155 -15.09 -8.58 -4.42
CA ASN A 155 -14.28 -8.80 -5.60
C ASN A 155 -15.20 -8.83 -6.83
N ASN A 156 -15.33 -7.69 -7.50
CA ASN A 156 -16.20 -7.49 -8.67
C ASN A 156 -15.36 -7.10 -9.89
N VAL A 157 -14.52 -8.00 -10.34
CA VAL A 157 -13.58 -7.78 -11.46
C VAL A 157 -14.26 -7.44 -12.79
N LYS A 158 -15.54 -7.81 -12.96
CA LYS A 158 -16.31 -7.51 -14.19
C LYS A 158 -17.03 -6.15 -14.13
N GLY A 159 -16.95 -5.43 -12.98
CA GLY A 159 -17.64 -4.17 -12.80
C GLY A 159 -19.17 -4.28 -12.85
N SER A 160 -19.74 -5.47 -12.57
CA SER A 160 -21.17 -5.70 -12.56
C SER A 160 -21.86 -4.86 -11.49
N ARG A 161 -23.10 -4.46 -11.74
CA ARG A 161 -23.92 -3.83 -10.68
C ARG A 161 -24.17 -4.83 -9.56
N VAL A 162 -23.88 -4.42 -8.32
CA VAL A 162 -24.05 -5.24 -7.12
C VAL A 162 -25.19 -4.72 -6.28
N THR A 163 -25.98 -5.62 -5.73
CA THR A 163 -27.00 -5.33 -4.70
C THR A 163 -26.69 -6.10 -3.45
N TYR A 164 -27.08 -5.57 -2.29
CA TYR A 164 -26.83 -6.16 -0.99
C TYR A 164 -28.13 -6.40 -0.25
N GLN A 165 -28.20 -7.52 0.49
CA GLN A 165 -29.33 -7.83 1.36
C GLN A 165 -28.87 -8.51 2.65
N LEU A 166 -29.59 -8.28 3.73
CA LEU A 166 -29.43 -9.01 4.98
C LEU A 166 -30.07 -10.40 4.83
N VAL A 167 -29.29 -11.47 5.04
CA VAL A 167 -29.72 -12.86 4.97
C VAL A 167 -30.19 -13.33 6.34
N SER A 168 -29.44 -12.99 7.39
CA SER A 168 -29.72 -13.40 8.76
C SER A 168 -29.06 -12.51 9.78
N GLY A 169 -29.51 -12.55 11.02
CA GLY A 169 -28.91 -11.89 12.19
C GLY A 169 -29.78 -10.82 12.81
N ASP A 170 -29.16 -9.94 13.59
CA ASP A 170 -29.85 -8.90 14.36
C ASP A 170 -30.50 -7.84 13.47
N THR A 171 -31.80 -7.60 13.69
CA THR A 171 -32.64 -6.76 12.81
C THR A 171 -32.40 -5.26 12.95
N TRP A 172 -31.65 -4.81 13.96
CA TRP A 172 -31.31 -3.39 14.08
C TRP A 172 -30.32 -2.92 13.02
N ALA A 173 -29.42 -3.83 12.55
CA ALA A 173 -28.42 -3.56 11.54
C ALA A 173 -29.00 -3.84 10.15
N GLN A 174 -29.50 -2.81 9.48
CA GLN A 174 -30.01 -2.88 8.11
C GLN A 174 -28.90 -2.59 7.10
N ILE A 175 -28.98 -3.15 5.90
CA ILE A 175 -28.06 -2.86 4.80
C ILE A 175 -28.82 -2.26 3.62
N ASN A 176 -28.25 -1.23 3.00
CA ASN A 176 -28.81 -0.62 1.80
C ASN A 176 -28.18 -1.21 0.51
N LYS A 177 -28.69 -0.79 -0.64
CA LYS A 177 -28.21 -1.23 -1.97
C LYS A 177 -26.74 -0.90 -2.28
N ASP A 178 -26.13 0.03 -1.54
CA ASP A 178 -24.76 0.49 -1.75
C ASP A 178 -23.77 -0.19 -0.76
N GLY A 179 -24.23 -1.20 -0.02
CA GLY A 179 -23.42 -1.92 0.96
C GLY A 179 -23.12 -1.10 2.23
N ILE A 180 -24.04 -0.20 2.62
CA ILE A 180 -23.92 0.56 3.86
C ILE A 180 -24.82 -0.12 4.91
N ILE A 181 -24.21 -0.57 6.00
CA ILE A 181 -24.89 -1.07 7.18
C ILE A 181 -25.22 0.11 8.08
N SER A 182 -26.46 0.21 8.56
CA SER A 182 -26.90 1.29 9.44
C SER A 182 -27.99 0.82 10.41
N GLY A 183 -28.15 1.56 11.51
CA GLY A 183 -29.20 1.33 12.51
C GLY A 183 -28.78 1.79 13.90
N THR A 184 -29.56 1.43 14.92
CA THR A 184 -29.35 1.79 16.32
C THR A 184 -29.51 0.55 17.20
N PRO A 185 -28.43 0.02 17.80
CA PRO A 185 -28.51 -1.15 18.67
C PRO A 185 -29.24 -0.81 19.96
N LYS A 186 -30.07 -1.75 20.43
CA LYS A 186 -30.86 -1.60 21.66
C LYS A 186 -30.30 -2.41 22.83
N ILE A 187 -29.42 -3.38 22.57
CA ILE A 187 -28.89 -4.31 23.55
C ILE A 187 -27.38 -4.35 23.42
N ALA A 188 -26.67 -4.32 24.54
CA ALA A 188 -25.21 -4.43 24.61
C ALA A 188 -24.77 -5.89 24.44
N LYS A 189 -24.86 -6.38 23.22
CA LYS A 189 -24.45 -7.73 22.81
C LYS A 189 -23.84 -7.63 21.42
N ASP A 190 -22.76 -8.34 21.18
CA ASP A 190 -22.16 -8.42 19.85
C ASP A 190 -23.21 -8.83 18.84
N THR A 191 -23.32 -8.05 17.80
CA THR A 191 -24.21 -8.31 16.67
C THR A 191 -23.50 -9.13 15.63
N GLU A 192 -24.11 -10.22 15.20
CA GLU A 192 -23.67 -11.04 14.09
C GLU A 192 -24.75 -11.03 13.01
N ILE A 193 -24.35 -10.66 11.79
CA ILE A 193 -25.23 -10.67 10.62
C ILE A 193 -24.54 -11.36 9.45
N THR A 194 -25.33 -11.92 8.54
CA THR A 194 -24.85 -12.41 7.24
C THR A 194 -25.43 -11.52 6.15
N VAL A 195 -24.52 -10.95 5.35
CA VAL A 195 -24.87 -10.13 4.20
C VAL A 195 -24.60 -10.91 2.93
N ARG A 196 -25.55 -10.90 2.00
CA ARG A 196 -25.41 -11.41 0.64
C ARG A 196 -25.23 -10.28 -0.35
N ALA A 197 -24.22 -10.38 -1.18
CA ALA A 197 -24.04 -9.58 -2.39
C ALA A 197 -24.51 -10.39 -3.59
N THR A 198 -25.25 -9.76 -4.50
CA THR A 198 -25.70 -10.35 -5.76
C THR A 198 -25.31 -9.43 -6.91
N SER A 199 -24.62 -9.96 -7.91
CA SER A 199 -24.25 -9.23 -9.12
C SER A 199 -25.36 -9.30 -10.18
N SER A 200 -25.29 -8.45 -11.20
CA SER A 200 -26.27 -8.43 -12.29
C SER A 200 -26.30 -9.70 -13.14
N ASP A 201 -25.29 -10.56 -13.07
CA ASP A 201 -25.24 -11.88 -13.70
C ASP A 201 -25.69 -13.02 -12.74
N ASN A 202 -26.33 -12.67 -11.61
CA ASN A 202 -26.81 -13.57 -10.56
C ASN A 202 -25.72 -14.34 -9.80
N SER A 203 -24.44 -13.95 -9.93
CA SER A 203 -23.40 -14.47 -9.05
C SER A 203 -23.62 -13.95 -7.64
N ILE A 204 -23.38 -14.79 -6.62
CA ILE A 204 -23.62 -14.46 -5.22
C ILE A 204 -22.37 -14.65 -4.38
N GLY A 205 -22.25 -13.85 -3.32
CA GLY A 205 -21.23 -14.01 -2.28
C GLY A 205 -21.82 -13.62 -0.91
N ASP A 206 -21.47 -14.36 0.13
CA ASP A 206 -21.93 -14.13 1.50
C ASP A 206 -20.76 -13.66 2.38
N LEU A 207 -21.02 -12.69 3.25
CA LEU A 207 -20.09 -12.14 4.24
C LEU A 207 -20.69 -12.24 5.64
N LYS A 208 -19.96 -12.85 6.57
CA LYS A 208 -20.29 -12.78 7.99
C LYS A 208 -19.69 -11.50 8.59
N VAL A 209 -20.53 -10.71 9.20
CA VAL A 209 -20.16 -9.43 9.81
C VAL A 209 -20.44 -9.48 11.31
N ARG A 210 -19.41 -9.16 12.11
CA ARG A 210 -19.53 -8.95 13.55
C ARG A 210 -19.41 -7.46 13.85
N ILE A 211 -20.30 -6.93 14.70
CA ILE A 211 -20.28 -5.57 15.21
C ILE A 211 -20.28 -5.64 16.74
N PRO A 212 -19.14 -5.36 17.42
CA PRO A 212 -19.12 -5.28 18.88
C PRO A 212 -20.01 -4.13 19.36
N VAL A 213 -20.89 -4.37 20.35
CA VAL A 213 -21.84 -3.37 20.84
C VAL A 213 -21.57 -3.07 22.32
N GLN A 214 -21.13 -1.84 22.59
CA GLN A 214 -20.86 -1.35 23.94
C GLN A 214 -22.13 -0.92 24.65
N LYS A 215 -22.11 -0.94 25.99
CA LYS A 215 -23.20 -0.41 26.83
C LYS A 215 -23.29 1.11 26.69
N THR A 216 -24.48 1.65 26.91
CA THR A 216 -24.67 3.11 27.04
C THR A 216 -23.71 3.68 28.09
N GLY A 217 -23.01 4.76 27.75
CA GLY A 217 -22.03 5.43 28.62
C GLY A 217 -20.68 4.72 28.79
N ALA A 218 -20.50 3.51 28.27
CA ALA A 218 -19.18 2.86 28.26
C ALA A 218 -18.30 3.44 27.16
N SER A 219 -16.98 3.29 27.29
CA SER A 219 -16.02 3.63 26.22
C SER A 219 -16.41 2.91 24.92
N LEU A 220 -16.46 3.62 23.80
CA LEU A 220 -16.76 3.01 22.51
C LEU A 220 -15.62 2.07 22.07
N VAL A 221 -14.38 2.42 22.38
CA VAL A 221 -13.18 1.64 22.05
C VAL A 221 -12.40 1.34 23.32
N PRO A 222 -12.81 0.30 24.11
CA PRO A 222 -12.09 -0.07 25.32
C PRO A 222 -10.73 -0.71 25.05
N GLU A 223 -10.57 -1.34 23.90
CA GLU A 223 -9.32 -1.90 23.38
C GLU A 223 -9.03 -1.34 22.00
N LEU A 224 -7.78 -0.94 21.78
CA LEU A 224 -7.30 -0.41 20.50
C LEU A 224 -6.23 -1.34 19.93
N ARG A 225 -6.37 -1.72 18.67
CA ARG A 225 -5.39 -2.51 17.94
C ARG A 225 -4.70 -1.67 16.89
N VAL A 226 -3.41 -1.51 17.07
CA VAL A 226 -2.52 -0.68 16.23
C VAL A 226 -1.57 -1.59 15.47
N MET A 227 -1.45 -1.35 14.16
CA MET A 227 -0.56 -2.11 13.28
C MET A 227 0.43 -1.20 12.57
N THR A 228 1.65 -1.69 12.36
CA THR A 228 2.55 -1.23 11.31
C THR A 228 2.70 -2.29 10.24
N PHE A 229 2.73 -1.88 8.97
CA PHE A 229 2.86 -2.79 7.85
C PHE A 229 3.63 -2.13 6.69
N ASN A 230 4.90 -2.49 6.54
CA ASN A 230 5.64 -2.18 5.32
C ASN A 230 5.08 -3.02 4.18
N LEU A 231 4.61 -2.37 3.12
CA LEU A 231 3.88 -3.01 2.01
C LEU A 231 4.81 -3.57 0.93
N TRP A 232 6.09 -3.25 0.97
CA TRP A 232 7.05 -3.62 -0.07
C TRP A 232 6.61 -3.18 -1.48
N LEU A 233 6.93 -1.94 -1.82
CA LEU A 233 6.50 -1.31 -3.07
C LEU A 233 4.98 -1.42 -3.30
N GLY A 234 4.21 -1.23 -2.21
CA GLY A 234 2.76 -1.37 -2.23
C GLY A 234 2.26 -2.81 -2.36
N GLY A 235 3.14 -3.82 -2.23
CA GLY A 235 2.84 -5.23 -2.41
C GLY A 235 2.94 -5.72 -3.86
N THR A 236 3.37 -4.87 -4.79
CA THR A 236 3.38 -5.16 -6.24
C THR A 236 4.31 -6.29 -6.63
N GLN A 237 5.17 -6.73 -5.72
CA GLN A 237 6.07 -7.86 -5.93
C GLN A 237 5.35 -9.22 -5.86
N VAL A 238 4.14 -9.26 -5.30
CA VAL A 238 3.33 -10.46 -5.13
C VAL A 238 2.04 -10.35 -5.93
N LYS A 239 1.67 -11.41 -6.63
CA LYS A 239 0.44 -11.47 -7.44
C LYS A 239 -0.82 -11.31 -6.57
N ASP A 240 -1.81 -10.55 -7.06
CA ASP A 240 -3.09 -10.31 -6.37
C ASP A 240 -2.93 -9.67 -4.97
N SER A 241 -1.92 -8.81 -4.84
CA SER A 241 -1.50 -8.24 -3.56
C SER A 241 -2.60 -7.43 -2.88
N HIS A 242 -3.37 -6.66 -3.63
CA HIS A 242 -4.44 -5.84 -3.06
C HIS A 242 -5.48 -6.68 -2.32
N ARG A 243 -5.99 -7.75 -2.94
CA ARG A 243 -6.96 -8.66 -2.32
C ARG A 243 -6.37 -9.34 -1.07
N LYS A 244 -5.13 -9.80 -1.16
CA LYS A 244 -4.41 -10.43 -0.04
C LYS A 244 -4.20 -9.47 1.12
N GLN A 245 -3.79 -8.23 0.85
CA GLN A 245 -3.63 -7.18 1.87
C GLN A 245 -4.97 -6.83 2.54
N VAL A 246 -6.04 -6.65 1.76
CA VAL A 246 -7.39 -6.40 2.31
C VAL A 246 -7.84 -7.54 3.22
N ASN A 247 -7.68 -8.80 2.77
CA ASN A 247 -8.03 -9.98 3.55
C ASN A 247 -7.20 -10.07 4.85
N PHE A 248 -5.88 -9.84 4.75
CA PHE A 248 -5.00 -9.82 5.92
C PHE A 248 -5.43 -8.77 6.95
N ILE A 249 -5.56 -7.50 6.54
CA ILE A 249 -5.95 -6.41 7.45
C ILE A 249 -7.32 -6.69 8.08
N ALA A 250 -8.30 -7.15 7.28
CA ALA A 250 -9.63 -7.50 7.77
C ALA A 250 -9.59 -8.62 8.83
N SER A 251 -8.71 -9.61 8.65
CA SER A 251 -8.57 -10.77 9.55
C SER A 251 -7.92 -10.45 10.89
N THR A 252 -7.07 -9.42 10.96
CA THR A 252 -6.32 -9.05 12.17
C THR A 252 -7.13 -8.30 13.20
N ASN A 253 -8.29 -7.76 12.82
CA ASN A 253 -9.07 -6.81 13.62
C ASN A 253 -8.29 -5.54 14.03
N ALA A 254 -7.31 -5.13 13.26
CA ALA A 254 -6.62 -3.86 13.45
C ALA A 254 -7.63 -2.68 13.37
N ASP A 255 -7.40 -1.64 14.14
CA ASP A 255 -8.22 -0.43 14.18
C ASP A 255 -7.57 0.72 13.43
N ILE A 256 -6.24 0.84 13.56
CA ILE A 256 -5.42 1.84 12.87
C ILE A 256 -4.18 1.13 12.32
N VAL A 257 -3.86 1.39 11.07
CA VAL A 257 -2.67 0.82 10.40
C VAL A 257 -1.81 1.94 9.84
N GLY A 258 -0.55 2.01 10.30
CA GLY A 258 0.49 2.79 9.65
C GLY A 258 1.20 1.95 8.61
N MET A 259 1.32 2.46 7.41
CA MET A 259 1.89 1.75 6.27
C MET A 259 3.14 2.45 5.78
N GLN A 260 4.10 1.66 5.32
CA GLN A 260 5.37 2.09 4.75
C GLN A 260 5.53 1.46 3.38
N ASP A 261 6.47 2.01 2.61
CA ASP A 261 6.76 1.62 1.24
C ASP A 261 5.49 1.54 0.37
N THR A 262 4.63 2.54 0.59
CA THR A 262 3.40 2.73 -0.17
C THR A 262 3.72 3.49 -1.45
N SER A 263 3.32 3.00 -2.59
CA SER A 263 3.41 3.75 -3.83
C SER A 263 2.02 4.00 -4.40
N GLY A 264 1.82 5.13 -5.11
CA GLY A 264 0.70 5.32 -6.01
C GLY A 264 -0.72 5.15 -5.42
N GLY A 265 -1.00 5.59 -4.19
CA GLY A 265 -2.37 5.59 -3.65
C GLY A 265 -2.84 4.28 -3.01
N HIS A 266 -1.91 3.39 -2.63
CA HIS A 266 -2.23 2.14 -1.94
C HIS A 266 -3.03 2.34 -0.64
N PRO A 267 -2.71 3.33 0.25
CA PRO A 267 -3.49 3.57 1.46
C PRO A 267 -4.96 3.85 1.14
N LYS A 268 -5.23 4.72 0.16
CA LYS A 268 -6.61 5.02 -0.26
C LYS A 268 -7.34 3.79 -0.77
N ARG A 269 -6.70 2.97 -1.63
CA ARG A 269 -7.34 1.75 -2.18
C ARG A 269 -7.70 0.74 -1.09
N LEU A 270 -6.81 0.54 -0.12
CA LEU A 270 -7.06 -0.36 1.01
C LEU A 270 -8.19 0.18 1.91
N ALA A 271 -8.19 1.47 2.17
CA ALA A 271 -9.26 2.11 2.95
C ALA A 271 -10.61 2.06 2.23
N ASP A 272 -10.65 2.32 0.93
CA ASP A 272 -11.88 2.24 0.12
C ASP A 272 -12.46 0.81 0.14
N ALA A 273 -11.59 -0.22 0.01
CA ALA A 273 -12.02 -1.63 0.10
C ALA A 273 -12.58 -1.99 1.48
N LEU A 274 -11.94 -1.53 2.56
CA LEU A 274 -12.34 -1.80 3.94
C LEU A 274 -13.49 -0.92 4.44
N GLY A 275 -13.84 0.16 3.72
CA GLY A 275 -14.78 1.17 4.16
C GLY A 275 -14.24 2.06 5.30
N TRP A 276 -12.92 2.28 5.33
CA TRP A 276 -12.20 3.01 6.36
C TRP A 276 -11.83 4.43 5.95
N TYR A 277 -11.36 5.24 6.91
CA TYR A 277 -10.74 6.54 6.69
C TYR A 277 -9.27 6.37 6.32
N TYR A 278 -8.71 7.33 5.58
CA TYR A 278 -7.30 7.28 5.20
C TYR A 278 -6.66 8.67 5.24
N TRP A 279 -5.36 8.66 5.39
CA TRP A 279 -4.45 9.76 5.13
C TRP A 279 -3.25 9.25 4.35
N GLN A 280 -2.83 10.04 3.36
CA GLN A 280 -1.59 9.81 2.63
C GLN A 280 -1.05 11.14 2.14
N PRO A 281 0.27 11.36 2.11
CA PRO A 281 0.85 12.57 1.55
C PRO A 281 0.74 12.58 0.03
N THR A 282 0.81 13.78 -0.56
CA THR A 282 0.87 13.92 -2.03
C THR A 282 2.16 13.34 -2.61
N LYS A 283 3.24 13.43 -1.84
CA LYS A 283 4.55 12.84 -2.15
C LYS A 283 5.05 12.11 -0.90
N GLY A 284 5.61 10.93 -1.08
CA GLY A 284 6.11 10.09 0.01
C GLY A 284 5.60 8.65 -0.12
N ASN A 285 6.12 7.79 0.75
CA ASN A 285 5.87 6.35 0.73
C ASN A 285 5.29 5.84 2.06
N VAL A 286 4.57 6.70 2.79
CA VAL A 286 3.86 6.32 4.02
C VAL A 286 2.38 6.63 3.91
N GLY A 287 1.56 5.99 4.74
CA GLY A 287 0.13 6.25 4.81
C GLY A 287 -0.50 5.69 6.06
N ILE A 288 -1.71 6.13 6.35
CA ILE A 288 -2.48 5.72 7.52
C ILE A 288 -3.89 5.37 7.08
N ILE A 289 -4.41 4.23 7.54
CA ILE A 289 -5.83 3.90 7.44
C ILE A 289 -6.40 3.65 8.82
N SER A 290 -7.67 3.99 9.02
CA SER A 290 -8.33 3.89 10.32
C SER A 290 -9.80 3.51 10.19
N ARG A 291 -10.29 2.62 11.06
CA ARG A 291 -11.72 2.35 11.23
C ARG A 291 -12.48 3.56 11.76
N TYR A 292 -11.79 4.46 12.44
CA TYR A 292 -12.33 5.62 13.14
C TYR A 292 -11.98 6.90 12.41
N PRO A 293 -12.78 7.98 12.55
CA PRO A 293 -12.55 9.21 11.82
C PRO A 293 -11.18 9.83 12.08
N ILE A 294 -10.51 10.24 11.02
CA ILE A 294 -9.35 11.12 11.07
C ILE A 294 -9.88 12.55 11.18
N VAL A 295 -9.63 13.21 12.31
CA VAL A 295 -10.19 14.54 12.64
C VAL A 295 -9.17 15.66 12.51
N LYS A 296 -7.88 15.33 12.42
CA LYS A 296 -6.80 16.30 12.18
C LYS A 296 -5.65 15.63 11.45
N GLU A 297 -5.06 16.35 10.51
CA GLU A 297 -3.83 15.97 9.84
C GLU A 297 -2.69 16.86 10.37
N TYR A 298 -1.55 16.25 10.69
CA TYR A 298 -0.35 16.98 11.12
C TYR A 298 0.59 17.24 9.94
N GLY A 299 0.30 16.64 8.79
CA GLY A 299 1.14 16.69 7.60
C GLY A 299 2.34 15.75 7.68
N THR A 300 3.36 16.06 6.87
CA THR A 300 4.59 15.26 6.75
C THR A 300 5.76 15.90 7.47
N VAL A 301 6.63 15.07 8.02
CA VAL A 301 7.92 15.43 8.57
C VAL A 301 8.97 14.50 7.97
N GLY A 302 9.61 14.94 6.88
CA GLY A 302 10.53 14.07 6.13
C GLY A 302 9.83 12.81 5.62
N THR A 303 10.28 11.66 6.11
CA THR A 303 9.77 10.31 5.76
C THR A 303 8.67 9.81 6.70
N SER A 304 8.01 10.71 7.40
CA SER A 304 6.94 10.42 8.35
C SER A 304 5.73 11.30 8.12
N GLY A 305 4.60 10.91 8.68
CA GLY A 305 3.43 11.75 8.75
C GLY A 305 2.48 11.31 9.85
N GLY A 306 1.60 12.23 10.25
CA GLY A 306 0.76 11.99 11.41
C GLY A 306 -0.64 12.55 11.28
N VAL A 307 -1.54 11.95 12.06
CA VAL A 307 -2.95 12.32 12.16
C VAL A 307 -3.43 12.25 13.60
N ARG A 308 -4.61 12.81 13.84
CA ARG A 308 -5.39 12.58 15.05
C ARG A 308 -6.65 11.80 14.70
N VAL A 309 -6.85 10.67 15.37
CA VAL A 309 -8.00 9.77 15.17
C VAL A 309 -8.95 9.90 16.36
N ALA A 310 -10.23 10.11 16.07
CA ALA A 310 -11.29 10.19 17.06
C ALA A 310 -11.89 8.79 17.28
N LEU A 311 -11.57 8.16 18.41
CA LEU A 311 -12.09 6.84 18.78
C LEU A 311 -13.52 6.94 19.31
N ASP A 312 -13.85 8.01 20.04
CA ASP A 312 -15.17 8.31 20.59
C ASP A 312 -15.41 9.83 20.62
N GLY A 313 -15.49 10.44 19.44
CA GLY A 313 -15.63 11.88 19.28
C GLY A 313 -14.51 12.65 19.99
N ASP A 314 -14.85 13.72 20.70
CA ASP A 314 -13.89 14.55 21.43
C ASP A 314 -13.45 13.94 22.78
N ASN A 315 -14.15 12.91 23.25
CA ASN A 315 -13.90 12.29 24.56
C ASN A 315 -12.69 11.35 24.53
N SER A 316 -12.45 10.67 23.41
CA SER A 316 -11.36 9.72 23.26
C SER A 316 -10.73 9.85 21.87
N GLN A 317 -9.48 10.27 21.85
CA GLN A 317 -8.70 10.45 20.63
C GLN A 317 -7.29 9.92 20.82
N VAL A 318 -6.58 9.70 19.73
CA VAL A 318 -5.16 9.34 19.76
C VAL A 318 -4.40 10.11 18.68
N HIS A 319 -3.14 10.46 18.97
CA HIS A 319 -2.17 10.91 17.99
C HIS A 319 -1.52 9.70 17.37
N PHE A 320 -1.49 9.64 16.05
CA PHE A 320 -0.95 8.49 15.33
C PHE A 320 0.02 8.95 14.24
N TRP A 321 1.24 8.48 14.31
CA TRP A 321 2.31 8.78 13.37
C TRP A 321 2.83 7.51 12.74
N THR A 322 3.15 7.57 11.44
CA THR A 322 3.84 6.50 10.72
C THR A 322 5.14 7.02 10.13
N MET A 323 6.17 6.17 10.09
CA MET A 323 7.49 6.52 9.58
C MET A 323 8.06 5.41 8.70
N HIS A 324 8.87 5.79 7.72
CA HIS A 324 9.72 4.89 6.94
C HIS A 324 11.08 5.56 6.80
N LEU A 325 12.06 5.16 7.61
CA LEU A 325 13.36 5.80 7.64
C LEU A 325 14.26 5.33 6.50
N GLU A 326 15.37 6.01 6.27
CA GLU A 326 16.33 5.69 5.21
C GLU A 326 16.87 4.25 5.35
N TRP A 327 16.93 3.50 4.25
CA TRP A 327 17.29 2.08 4.27
C TRP A 327 18.81 1.83 4.27
N THR A 328 19.62 2.76 3.75
CA THR A 328 21.04 2.56 3.57
C THR A 328 21.89 3.66 4.21
N PRO A 329 23.09 3.33 4.72
CA PRO A 329 23.66 2.00 4.94
C PRO A 329 22.91 1.23 6.03
N TYR A 330 22.84 -0.10 5.94
CA TYR A 330 22.26 -0.95 6.97
C TYR A 330 23.36 -1.41 7.96
N GLY A 331 23.26 -0.98 9.21
CA GLY A 331 24.31 -1.19 10.20
C GLY A 331 24.63 -2.66 10.49
N PRO A 332 23.69 -3.59 10.54
CA PRO A 332 23.98 -5.02 10.66
C PRO A 332 24.90 -5.56 9.56
N TYR A 333 24.80 -5.07 8.31
CA TYR A 333 25.73 -5.47 7.25
C TYR A 333 27.16 -4.96 7.49
N ASP A 334 27.28 -3.75 8.05
CA ASP A 334 28.58 -3.20 8.41
C ASP A 334 29.27 -4.02 9.51
N PHE A 335 28.50 -4.58 10.46
CA PHE A 335 29.00 -5.52 11.44
C PHE A 335 29.29 -6.90 10.85
N CYS A 336 28.31 -7.52 10.22
CA CYS A 336 28.38 -8.92 9.82
C CYS A 336 29.33 -9.19 8.64
N PHE A 337 29.41 -8.23 7.71
CA PHE A 337 30.15 -8.44 6.47
C PHE A 337 31.42 -7.57 6.34
N LYS A 338 31.50 -6.47 7.12
CA LYS A 338 32.64 -5.55 7.03
C LYS A 338 33.46 -5.48 8.32
N ASN A 339 33.02 -6.18 9.39
CA ASN A 339 33.69 -6.22 10.70
C ASN A 339 33.99 -4.82 11.25
N MET A 340 33.13 -3.85 11.03
CA MET A 340 33.29 -2.49 11.55
C MET A 340 33.11 -2.45 13.06
N THR A 341 33.80 -1.53 13.72
CA THR A 341 33.60 -1.28 15.16
C THR A 341 32.26 -0.57 15.41
N ILE A 342 31.76 -0.66 16.66
CA ILE A 342 30.50 0.02 17.06
C ILE A 342 30.56 1.51 16.73
N ASN A 343 31.67 2.18 17.02
CA ASN A 343 31.82 3.62 16.73
C ASN A 343 31.73 3.93 15.21
N GLN A 344 32.31 3.09 14.38
CA GLN A 344 32.22 3.26 12.91
C GLN A 344 30.79 3.07 12.42
N VAL A 345 30.09 2.05 12.90
CA VAL A 345 28.68 1.81 12.53
C VAL A 345 27.78 2.95 13.01
N LEU A 346 27.94 3.42 14.26
CA LEU A 346 27.16 4.56 14.76
C LEU A 346 27.46 5.87 14.01
N GLN A 347 28.69 6.05 13.50
CA GLN A 347 28.97 7.17 12.60
C GLN A 347 28.22 7.03 11.26
N ARG A 348 28.17 5.82 10.69
CA ARG A 348 27.38 5.55 9.48
C ARG A 348 25.87 5.68 9.69
N GLU A 349 25.36 5.38 10.89
CA GLU A 349 23.97 5.67 11.27
C GLU A 349 23.65 7.18 11.21
N LYS A 350 24.58 8.04 11.56
CA LYS A 350 24.43 9.50 11.37
C LYS A 350 24.46 9.89 9.89
N GLU A 351 25.36 9.30 9.11
CA GLU A 351 25.52 9.54 7.67
C GLU A 351 24.28 9.06 6.88
N SER A 352 23.62 8.00 7.32
CA SER A 352 22.38 7.50 6.73
C SER A 352 21.19 8.47 6.81
N THR A 353 21.32 9.53 7.62
CA THR A 353 20.24 10.49 7.96
C THR A 353 19.17 9.96 8.91
N ARG A 354 19.08 8.65 9.20
CA ARG A 354 18.05 8.08 10.10
C ARG A 354 18.02 8.75 11.47
N THR A 355 19.19 9.02 12.05
CA THR A 355 19.29 9.74 13.34
C THR A 355 18.61 11.12 13.28
N GLN A 356 18.82 11.86 12.19
CA GLN A 356 18.19 13.18 12.00
C GLN A 356 16.69 13.04 11.73
N GLN A 357 16.29 12.05 10.94
CA GLN A 357 14.88 11.78 10.63
C GLN A 357 14.09 11.49 11.92
N ILE A 358 14.55 10.55 12.74
CA ILE A 358 13.86 10.22 14.00
C ILE A 358 13.82 11.40 14.97
N THR A 359 14.90 12.20 15.06
CA THR A 359 14.95 13.40 15.89
C THR A 359 13.89 14.42 15.47
N ASN A 360 13.74 14.66 14.16
CA ASN A 360 12.76 15.59 13.62
C ASN A 360 11.31 15.11 13.88
N ILE A 361 11.07 13.79 13.76
CA ILE A 361 9.77 13.18 14.03
C ILE A 361 9.41 13.36 15.51
N LEU A 362 10.31 13.03 16.43
CA LEU A 362 10.09 13.17 17.88
C LEU A 362 9.84 14.64 18.26
N LYS A 363 10.55 15.59 17.65
CA LYS A 363 10.32 17.03 17.82
C LYS A 363 8.92 17.43 17.35
N ALA A 364 8.45 16.93 16.22
CA ALA A 364 7.10 17.21 15.73
C ALA A 364 6.03 16.60 16.64
N MET A 365 6.26 15.39 17.15
CA MET A 365 5.37 14.72 18.09
C MET A 365 5.30 15.40 19.46
N SER A 366 6.36 16.06 19.91
CA SER A 366 6.39 16.75 21.22
C SER A 366 5.57 18.02 21.27
N ASN A 367 5.15 18.55 20.11
CA ASN A 367 4.32 19.75 20.01
C ASN A 367 2.97 19.46 19.32
N PRO A 368 2.12 18.55 19.82
CA PRO A 368 0.82 18.29 19.25
C PRO A 368 -0.14 19.40 19.67
N ALA A 369 -0.07 20.56 19.00
CA ALA A 369 -1.09 21.62 19.01
C ALA A 369 -2.08 21.62 20.21
N GLY A 370 -1.58 21.66 21.46
CA GLY A 370 -2.41 21.88 22.66
C GLY A 370 -3.08 20.64 23.29
N ASP A 371 -2.91 19.42 22.76
CA ASP A 371 -3.65 18.23 23.19
C ASP A 371 -2.76 17.11 23.75
N SER A 372 -1.92 17.42 24.74
CA SER A 372 -1.05 16.42 25.41
C SER A 372 -1.79 15.34 26.23
N LYS A 373 -3.11 15.47 26.36
CA LYS A 373 -3.93 14.52 27.16
C LYS A 373 -4.18 13.18 26.47
N PHE A 374 -4.06 13.13 25.14
CA PHE A 374 -4.35 11.91 24.39
C PHE A 374 -3.09 11.04 24.22
N PRO A 375 -3.23 9.70 24.21
CA PRO A 375 -2.13 8.81 23.91
C PRO A 375 -1.56 9.07 22.50
N SER A 376 -0.25 8.83 22.37
CA SER A 376 0.45 8.99 21.09
C SER A 376 1.07 7.67 20.67
N PHE A 377 1.01 7.38 19.37
CA PHE A 377 1.63 6.26 18.71
C PHE A 377 2.61 6.73 17.65
N LEU A 378 3.78 6.07 17.57
CA LEU A 378 4.72 6.17 16.47
C LEU A 378 4.96 4.76 15.97
N VAL A 379 4.58 4.48 14.73
CA VAL A 379 4.74 3.16 14.14
C VAL A 379 5.55 3.23 12.84
N GLY A 380 6.22 2.15 12.48
CA GLY A 380 6.86 2.10 11.18
C GLY A 380 8.17 1.33 11.15
N ASP A 381 8.72 1.34 9.95
CA ASP A 381 10.00 0.77 9.61
C ASP A 381 11.12 1.79 9.86
N THR A 382 12.02 1.44 10.77
CA THR A 382 13.18 2.28 11.09
C THR A 382 14.42 1.96 10.27
N ASN A 383 14.38 0.87 9.49
CA ASN A 383 15.54 0.37 8.76
C ASN A 383 16.81 0.24 9.61
N ALA A 384 16.63 0.00 10.91
CA ALA A 384 17.69 -0.26 11.88
C ALA A 384 17.13 -1.06 13.05
N PRO A 385 17.95 -1.92 13.70
CA PRO A 385 17.54 -2.75 14.82
C PRO A 385 17.18 -1.95 16.08
N SER A 386 16.64 -2.67 17.08
CA SER A 386 16.44 -2.13 18.41
C SER A 386 17.67 -2.32 19.30
N HIS A 387 18.02 -1.28 20.08
CA HIS A 387 19.02 -1.40 21.15
C HIS A 387 18.60 -2.41 22.23
N LEU A 388 17.29 -2.68 22.36
CA LEU A 388 16.76 -3.70 23.29
C LEU A 388 16.95 -5.13 22.79
N ASP A 389 17.30 -5.33 21.52
CA ASP A 389 17.48 -6.64 20.90
C ASP A 389 18.96 -7.00 20.70
N TRP A 390 19.84 -6.01 20.70
CA TRP A 390 21.30 -6.24 20.56
C TRP A 390 21.96 -6.38 21.91
N THR A 391 21.49 -7.38 22.69
CA THR A 391 21.93 -7.67 24.05
C THR A 391 23.13 -8.64 24.07
N GLU A 392 23.79 -8.75 25.24
CA GLU A 392 24.92 -9.68 25.42
C GLU A 392 24.50 -11.14 25.15
N ALA A 393 23.28 -11.52 25.53
CA ALA A 393 22.75 -12.86 25.31
C ALA A 393 22.60 -13.20 23.80
N LEU A 394 22.44 -12.20 22.94
CA LEU A 394 22.30 -12.34 21.49
C LEU A 394 23.58 -12.02 20.73
N ARG A 395 24.71 -11.77 21.39
CA ARG A 395 26.00 -11.44 20.77
C ARG A 395 26.35 -12.36 19.60
N LYS A 396 26.22 -13.68 19.78
CA LYS A 396 26.54 -14.66 18.73
C LYS A 396 25.61 -14.51 17.52
N LYS A 397 24.34 -14.28 17.73
CA LYS A 397 23.36 -14.02 16.66
C LYS A 397 23.69 -12.72 15.92
N ASN A 398 24.11 -11.71 16.66
CA ASN A 398 24.39 -10.37 16.14
C ASN A 398 25.87 -10.22 15.71
N CYS A 399 26.42 -11.23 15.03
CA CYS A 399 27.75 -11.26 14.42
C CYS A 399 28.92 -10.95 15.39
N GLY A 400 28.74 -11.25 16.69
CA GLY A 400 29.77 -10.99 17.73
C GLY A 400 29.63 -9.64 18.42
N TYR A 401 28.60 -8.86 18.13
CA TYR A 401 28.38 -7.53 18.71
C TYR A 401 27.18 -7.52 19.67
N ALA A 402 27.25 -6.68 20.70
CA ALA A 402 26.20 -6.46 21.67
C ALA A 402 26.30 -5.05 22.28
N GLY A 403 25.25 -4.59 22.94
CA GLY A 403 25.21 -3.27 23.59
C GLY A 403 25.28 -2.11 22.59
N VAL A 404 24.78 -2.30 21.36
CA VAL A 404 24.77 -1.26 20.33
C VAL A 404 23.61 -0.29 20.60
N PRO A 405 23.87 0.99 20.87
CA PRO A 405 22.84 1.98 21.15
C PRO A 405 22.25 2.55 19.84
N TRP A 406 21.51 1.73 19.10
CA TRP A 406 20.86 2.12 17.85
C TRP A 406 20.04 3.39 18.02
N PRO A 407 20.37 4.52 17.38
CA PRO A 407 19.74 5.81 17.65
C PRO A 407 18.25 5.82 17.35
N THR A 408 17.82 5.06 16.31
CA THR A 408 16.42 4.99 15.86
C THR A 408 15.48 4.35 16.88
N SER A 409 16.02 3.57 17.82
CA SER A 409 15.25 2.95 18.91
C SER A 409 15.57 3.56 20.28
N ALA A 410 16.80 4.06 20.50
CA ALA A 410 17.19 4.70 21.75
C ALA A 410 16.51 6.07 21.94
N LEU A 411 16.53 6.94 20.91
CA LEU A 411 15.93 8.26 20.96
C LEU A 411 14.40 8.25 21.23
N PRO A 412 13.57 7.38 20.62
CA PRO A 412 12.17 7.23 21.05
C PRO A 412 12.01 6.88 22.53
N THR A 413 12.82 5.96 23.04
CA THR A 413 12.79 5.56 24.45
C THR A 413 13.18 6.73 25.37
N GLU A 414 14.23 7.48 25.04
CA GLU A 414 14.65 8.70 25.76
C GLU A 414 13.57 9.78 25.73
N ALA A 415 12.80 9.88 24.65
CA ALA A 415 11.64 10.78 24.53
C ALA A 415 10.41 10.28 25.32
N GLY A 416 10.51 9.14 26.01
CA GLY A 416 9.46 8.55 26.82
C GLY A 416 8.42 7.75 26.06
N LEU A 417 8.72 7.32 24.81
CA LEU A 417 7.94 6.31 24.13
C LEU A 417 8.37 4.91 24.58
N ILE A 418 7.42 4.00 24.60
CA ILE A 418 7.61 2.61 25.00
C ILE A 418 7.45 1.73 23.77
N ASP A 419 8.40 0.82 23.54
CA ASP A 419 8.29 -0.23 22.54
C ASP A 419 7.27 -1.27 23.00
N SER A 420 6.13 -1.36 22.34
CA SER A 420 5.03 -2.23 22.71
C SER A 420 5.39 -3.71 22.62
N PHE A 421 6.26 -4.09 21.65
CA PHE A 421 6.66 -5.48 21.51
C PHE A 421 7.54 -5.93 22.68
N ARG A 422 8.52 -5.12 23.08
CA ARG A 422 9.37 -5.43 24.24
C ARG A 422 8.65 -5.23 25.57
N ALA A 423 7.63 -4.36 25.64
CA ALA A 423 6.76 -4.28 26.81
C ALA A 423 5.92 -5.56 27.00
N ALA A 424 5.48 -6.21 25.92
CA ALA A 424 4.77 -7.48 25.94
C ALA A 424 5.71 -8.69 26.07
N HIS A 425 6.91 -8.63 25.51
CA HIS A 425 7.90 -9.71 25.43
C HIS A 425 9.29 -9.18 25.82
N PRO A 426 9.59 -9.07 27.12
CA PRO A 426 10.83 -8.44 27.60
C PRO A 426 12.11 -9.17 27.19
N ASP A 427 12.06 -10.50 27.00
CA ASP A 427 13.21 -11.30 26.66
C ASP A 427 13.35 -11.49 25.14
N PRO A 428 14.35 -10.86 24.49
CA PRO A 428 14.58 -10.98 23.05
C PRO A 428 15.14 -12.36 22.63
N VAL A 429 15.61 -13.16 23.57
CA VAL A 429 16.11 -14.52 23.28
C VAL A 429 14.95 -15.47 23.04
N THR A 430 13.96 -15.46 23.91
CA THR A 430 12.79 -16.36 23.83
C THR A 430 11.77 -15.90 22.81
N VAL A 431 11.60 -14.57 22.63
CA VAL A 431 10.67 -13.99 21.65
C VAL A 431 11.40 -12.94 20.82
N PRO A 432 12.10 -13.32 19.74
CA PRO A 432 12.87 -12.39 18.92
C PRO A 432 12.02 -11.29 18.28
N GLY A 433 10.84 -11.64 17.75
CA GLY A 433 9.95 -10.70 17.08
C GLY A 433 10.48 -10.18 15.76
N THR A 434 11.34 -10.95 15.09
CA THR A 434 11.97 -10.59 13.81
C THR A 434 10.93 -10.13 12.81
N THR A 435 11.20 -9.00 12.14
CA THR A 435 10.35 -8.45 11.08
C THR A 435 11.07 -8.40 9.74
N TRP A 436 12.36 -8.24 9.72
CA TRP A 436 13.22 -8.37 8.55
C TRP A 436 14.02 -9.67 8.63
N SER A 437 13.84 -10.69 7.79
CA SER A 437 12.88 -10.71 6.71
C SER A 437 12.27 -12.10 6.58
N PRO A 438 10.94 -12.23 6.41
CA PRO A 438 10.32 -13.52 6.14
C PRO A 438 10.67 -14.08 4.75
N LEU A 439 11.19 -13.25 3.82
CA LEU A 439 11.50 -13.66 2.44
C LEU A 439 13.00 -13.78 2.16
N HIS A 440 13.87 -13.16 2.97
CA HIS A 440 15.30 -13.16 2.76
C HIS A 440 16.03 -14.01 3.82
N PRO A 441 16.11 -15.35 3.66
CA PRO A 441 16.94 -16.17 4.54
C PRO A 441 18.43 -16.00 4.25
N LEU A 442 18.76 -15.60 3.03
CA LEU A 442 20.10 -15.30 2.57
C LEU A 442 20.12 -13.90 1.95
N ASN A 443 21.25 -13.21 2.09
CA ASN A 443 21.50 -11.93 1.46
C ASN A 443 21.63 -12.10 -0.06
N ASP A 444 21.09 -11.20 -0.84
CA ASP A 444 21.13 -11.19 -2.31
C ASP A 444 21.93 -10.01 -2.88
N GLU A 445 22.51 -9.14 -2.03
CA GLU A 445 23.32 -8.03 -2.48
C GLU A 445 24.69 -8.46 -2.98
N GLY A 446 25.16 -7.79 -4.02
CA GLY A 446 26.47 -8.04 -4.63
C GLY A 446 27.62 -7.96 -3.63
N GLY A 447 28.49 -8.98 -3.64
CA GLY A 447 29.65 -9.10 -2.76
C GLY A 447 29.41 -9.86 -1.45
N VAL A 448 28.15 -9.99 -1.00
CA VAL A 448 27.76 -10.76 0.19
C VAL A 448 26.60 -11.72 -0.10
N ALA A 449 26.22 -11.86 -1.35
CA ALA A 449 25.16 -12.76 -1.79
C ALA A 449 25.42 -14.21 -1.34
N GLY A 450 24.39 -14.87 -0.84
CA GLY A 450 24.45 -16.25 -0.33
C GLY A 450 24.90 -16.39 1.12
N HIS A 451 25.34 -15.32 1.79
CA HIS A 451 25.52 -15.32 3.24
C HIS A 451 24.17 -15.26 3.97
N PRO A 452 24.06 -15.80 5.21
CA PRO A 452 22.84 -15.62 6.00
C PRO A 452 22.49 -14.15 6.17
N GLU A 453 21.23 -13.79 5.91
CA GLU A 453 20.72 -12.44 6.14
C GLU A 453 20.61 -12.15 7.64
N PRO A 454 21.12 -11.02 8.14
CA PRO A 454 20.85 -10.58 9.51
C PRO A 454 19.34 -10.45 9.73
N GLN A 455 18.83 -11.21 10.72
CA GLN A 455 17.40 -11.29 11.00
C GLN A 455 17.05 -10.39 12.17
N ASP A 456 16.59 -9.18 11.90
CA ASP A 456 16.35 -8.14 12.88
C ASP A 456 14.88 -7.76 13.02
N ARG A 457 14.53 -7.13 14.11
CA ARG A 457 13.27 -6.41 14.30
C ARG A 457 13.53 -4.95 13.99
N ILE A 458 12.96 -4.46 12.88
CA ILE A 458 13.12 -3.11 12.38
C ILE A 458 11.79 -2.36 12.21
N ASP A 459 10.67 -3.06 12.39
CA ASP A 459 9.31 -2.49 12.38
C ASP A 459 8.79 -2.39 13.81
N PHE A 460 8.31 -1.22 14.21
CA PHE A 460 7.97 -0.91 15.60
C PHE A 460 6.57 -0.32 15.74
N VAL A 461 5.98 -0.58 16.90
CA VAL A 461 4.82 0.14 17.45
C VAL A 461 5.24 0.75 18.77
N TYR A 462 5.63 2.01 18.76
CA TYR A 462 5.89 2.79 19.98
C TYR A 462 4.62 3.48 20.44
N PHE A 463 4.48 3.64 21.75
CA PHE A 463 3.37 4.35 22.37
C PHE A 463 3.81 5.21 23.54
N LYS A 464 3.00 6.23 23.87
CA LYS A 464 3.15 7.09 25.05
C LYS A 464 1.76 7.51 25.56
N GLY A 465 1.58 7.51 26.87
CA GLY A 465 0.34 7.88 27.53
C GLY A 465 -0.09 6.86 28.58
N ASN A 466 -1.20 7.12 29.26
CA ASN A 466 -1.73 6.22 30.30
C ASN A 466 -2.57 5.10 29.66
N ILE A 467 -1.91 4.21 28.93
CA ILE A 467 -2.51 3.03 28.30
C ILE A 467 -1.64 1.80 28.59
N LYS A 468 -2.24 0.62 28.50
CA LYS A 468 -1.56 -0.65 28.81
C LYS A 468 -1.49 -1.55 27.60
N VAL A 469 -0.30 -2.05 27.28
CA VAL A 469 -0.12 -3.12 26.29
C VAL A 469 -0.79 -4.40 26.81
N LEU A 470 -1.62 -5.01 25.98
CA LEU A 470 -2.25 -6.32 26.25
C LEU A 470 -1.51 -7.44 25.51
N ASP A 471 -1.06 -7.17 24.29
CA ASP A 471 -0.38 -8.15 23.44
C ASP A 471 0.36 -7.41 22.31
N SER A 472 1.39 -8.04 21.74
CA SER A 472 2.08 -7.57 20.54
C SER A 472 2.65 -8.75 19.76
N LYS A 473 2.48 -8.76 18.44
CA LYS A 473 2.87 -9.87 17.58
C LYS A 473 3.49 -9.39 16.28
N ALA A 474 4.55 -10.08 15.84
CA ALA A 474 4.99 -10.05 14.46
C ALA A 474 4.16 -11.07 13.68
N LEU A 475 3.58 -10.65 12.56
CA LEU A 475 2.60 -11.41 11.79
C LEU A 475 3.06 -11.64 10.36
N VAL A 476 2.96 -12.88 9.91
CA VAL A 476 3.15 -13.33 8.53
C VAL A 476 2.05 -14.34 8.21
N VAL A 477 1.48 -14.29 7.01
CA VAL A 477 0.44 -15.25 6.58
C VAL A 477 1.07 -16.39 5.80
N GLY A 478 0.70 -17.62 6.16
CA GLY A 478 1.16 -18.84 5.50
C GLY A 478 2.65 -19.13 5.72
N ASN A 479 3.24 -19.82 4.78
CA ASN A 479 4.68 -20.14 4.74
C ASN A 479 5.26 -19.53 3.46
N PRO A 480 5.69 -18.27 3.49
CA PRO A 480 6.12 -17.60 2.28
C PRO A 480 7.38 -18.26 1.68
N GLN A 481 7.38 -18.38 0.36
CA GLN A 481 8.56 -18.77 -0.38
C GLN A 481 9.57 -17.62 -0.40
N PRO A 482 10.87 -17.92 -0.38
CA PRO A 482 11.92 -16.91 -0.39
C PRO A 482 11.88 -16.02 -1.63
N PHE A 483 12.57 -14.88 -1.54
CA PHE A 483 12.83 -13.99 -2.67
C PHE A 483 13.28 -14.77 -3.91
N GLY A 484 12.83 -14.35 -5.08
CA GLY A 484 12.99 -15.09 -6.35
C GLY A 484 11.88 -16.15 -6.61
N ARG A 485 11.18 -16.64 -5.57
CA ARG A 485 10.03 -17.56 -5.70
C ARG A 485 8.75 -17.03 -5.03
N HIS A 486 8.77 -15.78 -4.56
CA HIS A 486 7.75 -15.14 -3.71
C HIS A 486 6.48 -14.73 -4.45
N ARG A 487 6.49 -14.64 -5.78
CA ARG A 487 5.40 -14.02 -6.55
C ARG A 487 4.00 -14.58 -6.27
N ASN A 488 3.90 -15.86 -5.96
CA ASN A 488 2.63 -16.51 -5.64
C ASN A 488 2.37 -16.64 -4.13
N ASN A 489 3.16 -16.02 -3.27
CA ASN A 489 2.96 -16.06 -1.84
C ASN A 489 1.59 -15.47 -1.44
N GLU A 490 1.01 -15.99 -0.36
CA GLU A 490 -0.14 -15.33 0.29
C GLU A 490 0.32 -14.09 1.06
N TRP A 491 1.52 -14.10 1.61
CA TRP A 491 2.15 -12.94 2.24
C TRP A 491 2.72 -11.98 1.18
N THR A 492 2.38 -10.70 1.28
CA THR A 492 2.62 -9.70 0.22
C THR A 492 3.81 -8.78 0.48
N SER A 493 4.58 -9.02 1.54
CA SER A 493 5.69 -8.17 1.95
C SER A 493 6.94 -8.98 2.23
N ASP A 494 8.10 -8.36 2.13
CA ASP A 494 9.37 -8.86 2.63
C ASP A 494 9.59 -8.53 4.12
N HIS A 495 8.70 -7.76 4.75
CA HIS A 495 8.63 -7.53 6.18
C HIS A 495 7.49 -8.34 6.83
N ALA A 496 7.63 -8.67 8.11
CA ALA A 496 6.49 -9.04 8.94
C ALA A 496 5.76 -7.77 9.41
N ALA A 497 4.42 -7.82 9.49
CA ALA A 497 3.65 -6.75 10.13
C ALA A 497 3.73 -6.87 11.65
N VAL A 498 3.67 -5.75 12.39
CA VAL A 498 3.56 -5.79 13.86
C VAL A 498 2.18 -5.27 14.27
N LEU A 499 1.45 -6.09 15.02
CA LEU A 499 0.14 -5.76 15.59
C LEU A 499 0.23 -5.73 17.11
N SER A 500 -0.11 -4.61 17.72
CA SER A 500 -0.16 -4.45 19.18
C SER A 500 -1.56 -4.08 19.64
N ALA A 501 -2.02 -4.71 20.72
CA ALA A 501 -3.29 -4.44 21.36
C ALA A 501 -3.09 -3.68 22.67
N PHE A 502 -3.94 -2.67 22.89
CA PHE A 502 -3.87 -1.78 24.05
C PHE A 502 -5.21 -1.70 24.76
N LYS A 503 -5.18 -1.64 26.08
CA LYS A 503 -6.30 -1.18 26.89
C LYS A 503 -6.18 0.34 27.03
N LEU A 504 -7.24 1.05 26.65
CA LEU A 504 -7.35 2.50 26.77
C LEU A 504 -7.88 2.91 28.15
#